data_12f36b22ea8342c1110bb78b2d920df5
#
_entry.id   12f36b22ea8342c1110bb78b2d920df5
#
_cell.length_a   1.000
_cell.length_b   1.000
_cell.length_c   1.000
_cell.angle_alpha   90.00
_cell.angle_beta   90.00
_cell.angle_gamma   90.00
#
_symmetry.space_group_name_H-M   'P 1'
#
loop_
_entity.id
_entity.type
_entity.pdbx_description
1 polymer ?
#
loop_
_entity_poly.entity_id
_entity_poly.type
_entity_poly.pdbx_seq_one_letter_code
_entity_poly.pdbx_strand_id
1 'polypeptide(L)'
;MSGEEHEGASIEEQLIEACRRDNVELLTELLEDKSDPEISKLLNETTTVMGNHLYHEAASRGNYDIIDHLLDQPDFECDPINRLEGDTPLHSAVRWLNAEPPAQRPFGHHLIDMMLEAGSNPRIKNKGGLTALQLVDPRNQELRDLIQRHEYANQNAGDFVNVSAPPSAPPPRPAGEAPGLPVNGTAESDDDDDAEFSGSDEEERAEWERRRKNKGKR
;
A
#
# COMPACT_ATOMS: atom_id res chain seq x y z
N MET A 1 9.19 43.87 28.85
CA MET A 1 8.15 44.59 28.14
C MET A 1 8.63 44.78 26.73
N SER A 2 8.16 44.02 25.84
CA SER A 2 7.92 44.34 24.42
C SER A 2 7.43 43.04 23.82
N GLY A 3 6.13 42.88 23.74
CA GLY A 3 5.54 41.85 22.88
C GLY A 3 5.87 42.28 21.45
N GLU A 4 6.70 41.56 20.80
CA GLU A 4 6.79 41.59 19.35
C GLU A 4 5.58 40.83 18.86
N GLU A 5 4.51 41.55 18.57
CA GLU A 5 3.42 41.08 17.75
C GLU A 5 4.00 40.78 16.38
N HIS A 6 4.24 39.50 16.10
CA HIS A 6 4.54 39.07 14.73
C HIS A 6 3.27 39.26 13.90
N GLU A 7 3.15 40.40 13.23
CA GLU A 7 2.12 40.70 12.23
C GLU A 7 2.30 39.90 10.91
N GLY A 8 2.75 38.64 10.97
CA GLY A 8 2.92 37.78 9.82
C GLY A 8 2.29 36.41 10.06
N ALA A 9 1.85 35.74 9.00
CA ALA A 9 1.39 34.36 9.07
C ALA A 9 2.49 33.46 9.63
N SER A 10 2.15 32.52 10.50
CA SER A 10 3.11 31.55 11.02
C SER A 10 3.66 30.66 9.90
N ILE A 11 4.79 30.00 10.15
CA ILE A 11 5.38 29.10 9.14
C ILE A 11 4.40 27.97 8.76
N GLU A 12 3.64 27.46 9.74
CA GLU A 12 2.64 26.43 9.52
C GLU A 12 1.49 26.94 8.62
N GLU A 13 1.05 28.17 8.83
CA GLU A 13 0.02 28.81 7.99
C GLU A 13 0.53 29.02 6.57
N GLN A 14 1.80 29.42 6.41
CA GLN A 14 2.42 29.59 5.10
C GLN A 14 2.60 28.25 4.38
N LEU A 15 2.98 27.17 5.08
CA LEU A 15 3.06 25.82 4.52
C LEU A 15 1.69 25.32 4.06
N ILE A 16 0.62 25.55 4.85
CA ILE A 16 -0.74 25.21 4.46
C ILE A 16 -1.14 25.96 3.20
N GLU A 17 -0.79 27.24 3.10
CA GLU A 17 -1.12 28.06 1.93
C GLU A 17 -0.32 27.65 0.70
N ALA A 18 0.96 27.27 0.84
CA ALA A 18 1.76 26.70 -0.23
C ALA A 18 1.09 25.43 -0.80
N CYS A 19 0.68 24.52 0.08
CA CYS A 19 -0.01 23.29 -0.32
C CYS A 19 -1.37 23.54 -0.98
N ARG A 20 -2.08 24.58 -0.59
CA ARG A 20 -3.38 24.95 -1.17
C ARG A 20 -3.28 25.57 -2.55
N ARG A 21 -2.20 26.28 -2.83
CA ARG A 21 -2.00 27.05 -4.07
C ARG A 21 -1.08 26.39 -5.07
N ASP A 22 -0.62 25.16 -4.79
CA ASP A 22 0.39 24.48 -5.61
C ASP A 22 1.66 25.32 -5.78
N ASN A 23 2.09 25.99 -4.69
CA ASN A 23 3.22 26.89 -4.72
C ASN A 23 4.49 26.22 -4.16
N VAL A 24 5.19 25.49 -5.04
CA VAL A 24 6.44 24.79 -4.72
C VAL A 24 7.56 25.77 -4.35
N GLU A 25 7.59 26.95 -4.96
CA GLU A 25 8.61 27.97 -4.66
C GLU A 25 8.52 28.42 -3.19
N LEU A 26 7.31 28.73 -2.72
CA LEU A 26 7.09 29.10 -1.31
C LEU A 26 7.44 27.93 -0.37
N LEU A 27 7.07 26.68 -0.72
CA LEU A 27 7.42 25.52 0.09
C LEU A 27 8.94 25.39 0.21
N THR A 28 9.66 25.48 -0.90
CA THR A 28 11.12 25.38 -0.95
C THR A 28 11.78 26.48 -0.11
N GLU A 29 11.34 27.74 -0.24
CA GLU A 29 11.84 28.87 0.53
C GLU A 29 11.67 28.66 2.04
N LEU A 30 10.51 28.12 2.46
CA LEU A 30 10.23 27.86 3.88
C LEU A 30 11.08 26.73 4.47
N LEU A 31 11.62 25.85 3.65
CA LEU A 31 12.41 24.67 4.05
C LEU A 31 13.93 24.88 3.87
N GLU A 32 14.39 25.84 3.06
CA GLU A 32 15.78 25.98 2.62
C GLU A 32 16.81 26.01 3.74
N ASP A 33 16.51 26.69 4.85
CA ASP A 33 17.45 26.86 5.98
C ASP A 33 17.24 25.83 7.11
N LYS A 34 16.47 24.74 6.88
CA LYS A 34 16.12 23.78 7.91
C LYS A 34 16.88 22.47 7.74
N SER A 35 17.13 21.82 8.87
CA SER A 35 17.68 20.46 8.88
C SER A 35 16.61 19.42 8.56
N ASP A 36 17.02 18.24 8.04
CA ASP A 36 16.10 17.13 7.72
C ASP A 36 15.12 16.78 8.85
N PRO A 37 15.53 16.70 10.15
CA PRO A 37 14.58 16.44 11.23
C PRO A 37 13.55 17.57 11.46
N GLU A 38 13.95 18.83 11.20
CA GLU A 38 13.04 19.99 11.30
C GLU A 38 12.05 20.00 10.14
N ILE A 39 12.50 19.66 8.92
CA ILE A 39 11.66 19.52 7.74
C ILE A 39 10.63 18.41 7.98
N SER A 40 11.09 17.22 8.34
CA SER A 40 10.21 16.07 8.63
C SER A 40 9.15 16.42 9.68
N LYS A 41 9.55 17.09 10.77
CA LYS A 41 8.63 17.51 11.81
C LYS A 41 7.59 18.51 11.31
N LEU A 42 8.02 19.56 10.60
CA LEU A 42 7.13 20.59 10.07
C LEU A 42 6.12 20.00 9.09
N LEU A 43 6.56 19.15 8.18
CA LEU A 43 5.70 18.60 7.13
C LEU A 43 4.71 17.55 7.65
N ASN A 44 5.11 16.75 8.64
CA ASN A 44 4.27 15.68 9.19
C ASN A 44 3.34 16.16 10.31
N GLU A 45 3.77 17.16 11.12
CA GLU A 45 2.98 17.61 12.27
C GLU A 45 2.06 18.80 11.96
N THR A 46 2.35 19.59 10.90
CA THR A 46 1.52 20.74 10.54
C THR A 46 0.14 20.31 10.09
N THR A 47 -0.87 20.82 10.79
CA THR A 47 -2.27 20.53 10.48
C THR A 47 -3.10 21.81 10.45
N THR A 48 -4.17 21.78 9.65
CA THR A 48 -5.19 22.84 9.67
C THR A 48 -6.05 22.77 10.93
N VAL A 49 -6.81 23.81 11.20
CA VAL A 49 -7.82 23.83 12.29
C VAL A 49 -8.80 22.65 12.17
N MET A 50 -9.10 22.19 10.98
CA MET A 50 -9.96 21.03 10.72
C MET A 50 -9.25 19.69 10.95
N GLY A 51 -7.94 19.70 11.16
CA GLY A 51 -7.12 18.52 11.40
C GLY A 51 -6.73 17.78 10.13
N ASN A 52 -6.65 18.47 9.00
CA ASN A 52 -6.01 17.98 7.78
C ASN A 52 -4.52 18.28 7.83
N HIS A 53 -3.69 17.29 7.50
CA HIS A 53 -2.27 17.51 7.26
C HIS A 53 -2.02 18.21 5.92
N LEU A 54 -0.82 18.74 5.70
CA LEU A 54 -0.42 19.40 4.45
C LEU A 54 -0.73 18.55 3.23
N TYR A 55 -0.43 17.27 3.30
CA TYR A 55 -0.68 16.33 2.21
C TYR A 55 -2.17 16.19 1.87
N HIS A 56 -3.08 16.22 2.86
CA HIS A 56 -4.53 16.24 2.60
C HIS A 56 -4.96 17.51 1.87
N GLU A 57 -4.39 18.66 2.26
CA GLU A 57 -4.72 19.95 1.63
C GLU A 57 -4.30 19.99 0.16
N ALA A 58 -3.12 19.44 -0.17
CA ALA A 58 -2.66 19.30 -1.56
C ALA A 58 -3.49 18.26 -2.33
N ALA A 59 -3.71 17.07 -1.78
CA ALA A 59 -4.45 15.98 -2.41
C ALA A 59 -5.92 16.32 -2.70
N SER A 60 -6.58 17.08 -1.80
CA SER A 60 -7.96 17.52 -1.96
C SER A 60 -8.17 18.55 -3.08
N ARG A 61 -7.09 19.04 -3.69
CA ARG A 61 -7.10 20.00 -4.80
C ARG A 61 -6.44 19.47 -6.05
N GLY A 62 -5.85 18.28 -5.98
CA GLY A 62 -5.11 17.69 -7.09
C GLY A 62 -3.83 18.44 -7.44
N ASN A 63 -3.19 19.08 -6.47
CA ASN A 63 -1.99 19.86 -6.61
C ASN A 63 -0.78 18.96 -6.81
N TYR A 64 -0.52 18.60 -8.06
CA TYR A 64 0.46 17.59 -8.44
C TYR A 64 1.88 17.99 -8.06
N ASP A 65 2.31 19.20 -8.43
CA ASP A 65 3.70 19.62 -8.28
C ASP A 65 4.12 19.71 -6.80
N ILE A 66 3.23 20.17 -5.93
CA ILE A 66 3.52 20.22 -4.50
C ILE A 66 3.48 18.84 -3.85
N ILE A 67 2.62 17.93 -4.33
CA ILE A 67 2.57 16.54 -3.85
C ILE A 67 3.88 15.82 -4.18
N ASP A 68 4.34 15.93 -5.42
CA ASP A 68 5.62 15.39 -5.88
C ASP A 68 6.76 15.87 -4.98
N HIS A 69 6.80 17.18 -4.73
CA HIS A 69 7.82 17.80 -3.89
C HIS A 69 7.76 17.39 -2.41
N LEU A 70 6.55 17.17 -1.86
CA LEU A 70 6.38 16.66 -0.50
C LEU A 70 6.88 15.23 -0.36
N LEU A 71 6.60 14.39 -1.36
CA LEU A 71 6.99 12.97 -1.37
C LEU A 71 8.52 12.79 -1.48
N ASP A 72 9.23 13.75 -2.05
CA ASP A 72 10.69 13.76 -2.13
C ASP A 72 11.38 14.16 -0.80
N GLN A 73 10.62 14.64 0.20
CA GLN A 73 11.21 15.07 1.45
C GLN A 73 11.60 13.91 2.38
N PRO A 74 12.69 14.06 3.16
CA PRO A 74 13.14 13.01 4.05
C PRO A 74 12.09 12.69 5.12
N ASP A 75 11.89 11.39 5.36
CA ASP A 75 10.98 10.87 6.39
C ASP A 75 9.54 11.42 6.31
N PHE A 76 9.08 11.74 5.10
CA PHE A 76 7.71 12.21 4.89
C PHE A 76 6.69 11.09 5.07
N GLU A 77 5.64 11.33 5.86
CA GLU A 77 4.58 10.35 6.11
C GLU A 77 3.55 10.34 4.98
N CYS A 78 3.45 9.21 4.26
CA CYS A 78 2.55 9.07 3.12
C CYS A 78 1.06 8.86 3.50
N ASP A 79 0.79 8.37 4.71
CA ASP A 79 -0.56 7.97 5.14
C ASP A 79 -1.03 8.64 6.45
N PRO A 80 -0.80 9.95 6.67
CA PRO A 80 -1.36 10.61 7.84
C PRO A 80 -2.88 10.52 7.81
N ILE A 81 -3.51 10.48 8.98
CA ILE A 81 -4.96 10.35 9.11
C ILE A 81 -5.56 11.66 9.58
N ASN A 82 -6.51 12.21 8.85
CA ASN A 82 -7.18 13.44 9.25
C ASN A 82 -8.14 13.23 10.44
N ARG A 83 -8.39 14.32 11.16
CA ARG A 83 -9.18 14.26 12.40
C ARG A 83 -10.66 14.01 12.17
N LEU A 84 -11.26 14.51 11.12
CA LEU A 84 -12.72 14.46 10.91
C LEU A 84 -13.18 13.09 10.40
N GLU A 85 -12.77 12.73 9.19
CA GLU A 85 -13.22 11.53 8.49
C GLU A 85 -12.35 10.32 8.77
N GLY A 86 -11.12 10.53 9.28
CA GLY A 86 -10.11 9.48 9.34
C GLY A 86 -9.61 9.09 7.95
N ASP A 87 -9.73 10.01 6.99
CA ASP A 87 -9.25 9.82 5.62
C ASP A 87 -7.72 9.95 5.59
N THR A 88 -7.07 9.18 4.72
CA THR A 88 -5.68 9.42 4.28
C THR A 88 -5.67 10.41 3.11
N PRO A 89 -4.50 10.97 2.74
CA PRO A 89 -4.40 11.82 1.53
C PRO A 89 -4.91 11.13 0.27
N LEU A 90 -4.72 9.81 0.15
CA LEU A 90 -5.23 9.02 -0.98
C LEU A 90 -6.76 9.04 -1.05
N HIS A 91 -7.48 8.97 0.09
CA HIS A 91 -8.94 9.15 0.12
C HIS A 91 -9.33 10.55 -0.38
N SER A 92 -8.59 11.58 0.03
CA SER A 92 -8.83 12.97 -0.38
C SER A 92 -8.63 13.18 -1.88
N ALA A 93 -7.57 12.59 -2.46
CA ALA A 93 -7.32 12.61 -3.91
C ALA A 93 -8.43 11.92 -4.71
N VAL A 94 -8.91 10.75 -4.24
CA VAL A 94 -10.03 10.04 -4.88
C VAL A 94 -11.32 10.86 -4.83
N ARG A 95 -11.62 11.51 -3.68
CA ARG A 95 -12.79 12.39 -3.56
C ARG A 95 -12.71 13.58 -4.50
N TRP A 96 -11.53 14.20 -4.58
CA TRP A 96 -11.28 15.29 -5.52
C TRP A 96 -11.53 14.83 -6.96
N LEU A 97 -10.93 13.73 -7.40
CA LEU A 97 -11.07 13.24 -8.76
C LEU A 97 -12.52 12.86 -9.11
N ASN A 98 -13.30 12.35 -8.16
CA ASN A 98 -14.71 12.06 -8.34
C ASN A 98 -15.55 13.31 -8.60
N ALA A 99 -15.12 14.48 -8.10
CA ALA A 99 -15.79 15.76 -8.30
C ALA A 99 -15.38 16.45 -9.61
N GLU A 100 -14.25 16.04 -10.19
CA GLU A 100 -13.70 16.60 -11.41
C GLU A 100 -14.43 16.08 -12.68
N PRO A 101 -14.46 16.89 -13.76
CA PRO A 101 -15.02 16.44 -15.02
C PRO A 101 -14.21 15.27 -15.62
N PRO A 102 -14.84 14.39 -16.42
CA PRO A 102 -14.15 13.21 -17.00
C PRO A 102 -12.88 13.53 -17.78
N ALA A 103 -12.76 14.74 -18.33
CA ALA A 103 -11.55 15.18 -19.03
C ALA A 103 -10.30 15.25 -18.12
N GLN A 104 -10.48 15.40 -16.82
CA GLN A 104 -9.39 15.42 -15.83
C GLN A 104 -8.98 14.03 -15.34
N ARG A 105 -9.70 12.98 -15.70
CA ARG A 105 -9.39 11.61 -15.24
C ARG A 105 -7.96 11.17 -15.54
N PRO A 106 -7.41 11.38 -16.75
CA PRO A 106 -6.03 10.97 -17.03
C PRO A 106 -5.01 11.63 -16.10
N PHE A 107 -5.19 12.92 -15.83
CA PHE A 107 -4.34 13.66 -14.90
C PHE A 107 -4.48 13.13 -13.47
N GLY A 108 -5.73 12.95 -13.00
CA GLY A 108 -5.99 12.41 -11.67
C GLY A 108 -5.50 10.96 -11.49
N HIS A 109 -5.55 10.13 -12.54
CA HIS A 109 -4.96 8.80 -12.50
C HIS A 109 -3.45 8.87 -12.32
N HIS A 110 -2.77 9.77 -13.03
CA HIS A 110 -1.33 9.94 -12.90
C HIS A 110 -0.92 10.43 -11.51
N LEU A 111 -1.68 11.39 -10.95
CA LEU A 111 -1.47 11.86 -9.58
C LEU A 111 -1.62 10.73 -8.55
N ILE A 112 -2.70 9.94 -8.65
CA ILE A 112 -2.94 8.84 -7.72
C ILE A 112 -1.91 7.71 -7.90
N ASP A 113 -1.47 7.44 -9.13
CA ASP A 113 -0.40 6.46 -9.41
C ASP A 113 0.91 6.87 -8.72
N MET A 114 1.32 8.13 -8.86
CA MET A 114 2.48 8.70 -8.17
C MET A 114 2.40 8.54 -6.65
N MET A 115 1.23 8.83 -6.04
CA MET A 115 1.02 8.65 -4.60
C MET A 115 1.18 7.19 -4.17
N LEU A 116 0.67 6.25 -4.97
CA LEU A 116 0.75 4.80 -4.71
C LEU A 116 2.17 4.28 -4.90
N GLU A 117 2.91 4.75 -5.92
CA GLU A 117 4.32 4.43 -6.16
C GLU A 117 5.21 4.93 -5.02
N ALA A 118 4.91 6.09 -4.46
CA ALA A 118 5.61 6.67 -3.32
C ALA A 118 5.32 5.93 -1.99
N GLY A 119 4.37 5.00 -1.97
CA GLY A 119 4.11 4.14 -0.81
C GLY A 119 2.79 4.36 -0.09
N SER A 120 1.89 5.23 -0.59
CA SER A 120 0.55 5.35 0.00
C SER A 120 -0.18 4.02 0.03
N ASN A 121 -0.76 3.66 1.18
CA ASN A 121 -1.39 2.37 1.40
C ASN A 121 -2.90 2.41 1.08
N PRO A 122 -3.35 1.81 -0.04
CA PRO A 122 -4.75 1.83 -0.46
C PRO A 122 -5.72 1.05 0.42
N ARG A 123 -5.21 0.26 1.39
CA ARG A 123 -6.01 -0.61 2.27
C ARG A 123 -6.45 0.05 3.56
N ILE A 124 -5.88 1.20 3.89
CA ILE A 124 -6.28 1.94 5.09
C ILE A 124 -7.76 2.32 4.96
N LYS A 125 -8.50 2.07 6.03
CA LYS A 125 -9.92 2.40 6.11
C LYS A 125 -10.11 3.68 6.93
N ASN A 126 -10.95 4.55 6.42
CA ASN A 126 -11.38 5.73 7.16
C ASN A 126 -12.36 5.38 8.30
N LYS A 127 -12.83 6.38 9.06
CA LYS A 127 -13.83 6.19 10.14
C LYS A 127 -15.15 5.60 9.65
N GLY A 128 -15.48 5.76 8.37
CA GLY A 128 -16.64 5.13 7.73
C GLY A 128 -16.42 3.67 7.35
N GLY A 129 -15.23 3.11 7.61
CA GLY A 129 -14.85 1.75 7.26
C GLY A 129 -14.55 1.54 5.78
N LEU A 130 -14.40 2.62 5.01
CA LEU A 130 -14.17 2.60 3.57
C LEU A 130 -12.69 2.78 3.25
N THR A 131 -12.20 2.02 2.27
CA THR A 131 -10.89 2.23 1.66
C THR A 131 -10.98 3.25 0.52
N ALA A 132 -9.83 3.78 0.07
CA ALA A 132 -9.78 4.68 -1.09
C ALA A 132 -10.42 4.05 -2.34
N LEU A 133 -10.17 2.76 -2.60
CA LEU A 133 -10.78 2.00 -3.71
C LEU A 133 -12.31 2.00 -3.65
N GLN A 134 -12.89 1.86 -2.45
CA GLN A 134 -14.35 1.84 -2.27
C GLN A 134 -15.02 3.20 -2.49
N LEU A 135 -14.25 4.29 -2.43
CA LEU A 135 -14.72 5.64 -2.73
C LEU A 135 -14.71 5.98 -4.23
N VAL A 136 -14.00 5.21 -5.06
CA VAL A 136 -13.90 5.48 -6.51
C VAL A 136 -15.27 5.43 -7.18
N ASP A 137 -15.60 6.45 -7.99
CA ASP A 137 -16.80 6.45 -8.84
C ASP A 137 -16.86 5.15 -9.66
N PRO A 138 -17.97 4.38 -9.60
CA PRO A 138 -18.14 3.15 -10.38
C PRO A 138 -17.93 3.33 -11.89
N ARG A 139 -18.07 4.54 -12.41
CA ARG A 139 -17.83 4.89 -13.82
C ARG A 139 -16.35 5.06 -14.17
N ASN A 140 -15.47 5.12 -13.17
CA ASN A 140 -14.03 5.27 -13.34
C ASN A 140 -13.33 3.91 -13.12
N GLN A 141 -13.56 2.98 -14.06
CA GLN A 141 -13.03 1.63 -13.97
C GLN A 141 -11.49 1.63 -14.04
N GLU A 142 -10.90 2.52 -14.85
CA GLU A 142 -9.44 2.63 -14.98
C GLU A 142 -8.75 2.95 -13.66
N LEU A 143 -9.32 3.86 -12.85
CA LEU A 143 -8.80 4.16 -11.53
C LEU A 143 -8.95 2.97 -10.57
N ARG A 144 -10.06 2.25 -10.65
CA ARG A 144 -10.26 1.04 -9.83
C ARG A 144 -9.20 -0.01 -10.13
N ASP A 145 -8.96 -0.26 -11.42
CA ASP A 145 -7.97 -1.22 -11.88
C ASP A 145 -6.53 -0.79 -11.50
N LEU A 146 -6.26 0.52 -11.54
CA LEU A 146 -5.00 1.09 -11.09
C LEU A 146 -4.73 0.78 -9.60
N ILE A 147 -5.66 1.16 -8.73
CA ILE A 147 -5.52 0.95 -7.28
C ILE A 147 -5.43 -0.54 -6.95
N GLN A 148 -6.24 -1.39 -7.60
CA GLN A 148 -6.19 -2.83 -7.39
C GLN A 148 -4.83 -3.44 -7.77
N ARG A 149 -4.21 -2.99 -8.87
CA ARG A 149 -2.86 -3.45 -9.25
C ARG A 149 -1.83 -3.17 -8.15
N HIS A 150 -1.87 -1.97 -7.55
CA HIS A 150 -0.99 -1.62 -6.45
C HIS A 150 -1.29 -2.42 -5.17
N GLU A 151 -2.56 -2.71 -4.87
CA GLU A 151 -2.94 -3.61 -3.77
C GLU A 151 -2.34 -5.01 -3.94
N TYR A 152 -2.37 -5.57 -5.16
CA TYR A 152 -1.78 -6.88 -5.47
C TYR A 152 -0.24 -6.86 -5.42
N ALA A 153 0.39 -5.83 -5.96
CA ALA A 153 1.83 -5.69 -5.94
C ALA A 153 2.38 -5.67 -4.52
N ASN A 154 1.73 -4.91 -3.62
CA ASN A 154 2.10 -4.82 -2.21
C ASN A 154 1.87 -6.13 -1.43
N GLN A 155 0.88 -6.96 -1.81
CA GLN A 155 0.69 -8.29 -1.22
C GLN A 155 1.85 -9.22 -1.57
N ASN A 156 2.26 -9.24 -2.83
CA ASN A 156 3.30 -10.14 -3.32
C ASN A 156 4.70 -9.74 -2.88
N ALA A 157 4.96 -8.45 -2.65
CA ALA A 157 6.24 -7.97 -2.14
C ALA A 157 6.54 -8.50 -0.72
N GLY A 158 5.53 -8.79 0.10
CA GLY A 158 5.67 -9.40 1.42
C GLY A 158 5.95 -10.91 1.38
N ASP A 159 5.53 -11.61 0.33
CA ASP A 159 5.67 -13.08 0.23
C ASP A 159 7.04 -13.51 -0.32
N PHE A 160 7.74 -12.64 -1.04
CA PHE A 160 9.06 -12.96 -1.62
C PHE A 160 10.25 -12.90 -0.65
N VAL A 161 10.05 -12.47 0.60
CA VAL A 161 11.15 -12.38 1.60
C VAL A 161 11.50 -13.74 2.24
N ASN A 162 10.74 -14.80 1.96
CA ASN A 162 10.91 -16.10 2.63
C ASN A 162 11.43 -17.26 1.75
N VAL A 163 11.98 -17.00 0.56
CA VAL A 163 12.54 -18.07 -0.29
C VAL A 163 14.03 -17.90 -0.55
N SER A 164 14.81 -17.53 0.47
CA SER A 164 16.28 -17.51 0.38
C SER A 164 16.93 -18.06 1.64
N ALA A 165 16.57 -19.31 2.00
CA ALA A 165 17.50 -20.19 2.72
C ALA A 165 17.40 -21.57 2.08
N PRO A 166 18.47 -22.09 1.45
CA PRO A 166 18.52 -23.51 1.09
C PRO A 166 18.38 -24.31 2.39
N PRO A 167 17.65 -25.44 2.40
CA PRO A 167 17.57 -26.28 3.57
C PRO A 167 18.98 -26.75 3.91
N SER A 168 19.49 -26.32 5.06
CA SER A 168 20.72 -26.85 5.63
C SER A 168 20.54 -28.36 5.79
N ALA A 169 21.44 -29.11 5.17
CA ALA A 169 21.50 -30.56 5.27
C ALA A 169 21.48 -31.00 6.74
N PRO A 170 20.74 -32.05 7.11
CA PRO A 170 20.76 -32.58 8.47
C PRO A 170 22.15 -33.11 8.80
N PRO A 171 22.63 -32.97 10.05
CA PRO A 171 23.92 -33.49 10.47
C PRO A 171 23.95 -35.03 10.36
N PRO A 172 25.10 -35.65 10.04
CA PRO A 172 25.24 -37.10 9.92
C PRO A 172 24.97 -37.79 11.25
N ARG A 173 24.07 -38.79 11.23
CA ARG A 173 23.79 -39.65 12.36
C ARG A 173 24.99 -40.60 12.63
N PRO A 174 25.41 -40.82 13.88
CA PRO A 174 26.35 -41.84 14.20
C PRO A 174 25.71 -43.25 13.97
N ALA A 175 26.54 -44.16 13.44
CA ALA A 175 26.18 -45.53 13.18
C ALA A 175 26.10 -46.33 14.51
N GLY A 176 25.03 -47.15 14.63
CA GLY A 176 24.95 -48.14 15.71
C GLY A 176 23.51 -48.65 15.92
N GLU A 177 23.35 -49.91 15.53
CA GLU A 177 22.37 -50.91 16.01
C GLU A 177 20.93 -50.94 15.48
N ALA A 178 20.68 -51.95 14.67
CA ALA A 178 19.40 -52.67 14.51
C ALA A 178 19.38 -53.90 15.43
N PRO A 179 18.29 -54.67 15.61
CA PRO A 179 16.96 -54.71 14.99
C PRO A 179 15.78 -54.91 15.98
N GLY A 180 14.54 -54.75 15.50
CA GLY A 180 13.35 -55.21 16.21
C GLY A 180 12.06 -54.82 15.52
N LEU A 181 11.44 -55.76 14.80
CA LEU A 181 10.04 -55.74 14.34
C LEU A 181 9.17 -56.47 15.42
N PRO A 182 7.82 -56.50 15.32
CA PRO A 182 6.78 -55.61 14.75
C PRO A 182 5.68 -55.25 15.80
N VAL A 183 4.68 -54.46 15.52
CA VAL A 183 3.22 -54.78 15.59
C VAL A 183 2.33 -53.59 15.26
N ASN A 184 1.50 -53.82 14.33
CA ASN A 184 0.06 -53.53 14.09
C ASN A 184 -0.64 -52.41 14.91
N GLY A 185 -1.35 -51.55 14.20
CA GLY A 185 -2.32 -50.60 14.77
C GLY A 185 -2.98 -49.76 13.68
N THR A 186 -4.09 -50.22 13.18
CA THR A 186 -5.09 -49.58 12.32
C THR A 186 -5.55 -48.24 12.82
N ALA A 187 -5.66 -47.22 11.92
CA ALA A 187 -6.76 -46.27 11.91
C ALA A 187 -6.87 -45.61 10.54
N GLU A 188 -8.04 -45.74 10.00
CA GLU A 188 -8.58 -45.07 8.82
C GLU A 188 -8.71 -43.58 9.01
N SER A 189 -8.58 -42.81 7.93
CA SER A 189 -9.43 -41.68 7.60
C SER A 189 -8.99 -41.09 6.25
N ASP A 190 -9.86 -41.22 5.37
CA ASP A 190 -10.73 -40.33 4.66
C ASP A 190 -10.10 -39.64 3.44
N ASP A 191 -10.73 -39.99 2.35
CA ASP A 191 -10.73 -39.50 1.00
C ASP A 191 -10.76 -37.95 0.94
N ASP A 192 -9.77 -37.38 0.26
CA ASP A 192 -9.92 -36.15 -0.50
C ASP A 192 -9.67 -36.48 -1.98
N ASP A 193 -10.73 -36.89 -2.65
CA ASP A 193 -10.72 -37.32 -4.06
C ASP A 193 -10.99 -36.20 -5.07
N ASP A 194 -10.88 -34.92 -4.65
CA ASP A 194 -11.14 -33.73 -5.48
C ASP A 194 -9.91 -32.87 -5.77
N ALA A 195 -8.72 -33.44 -5.87
CA ALA A 195 -7.55 -32.70 -6.35
C ALA A 195 -7.60 -32.54 -7.87
N GLU A 196 -7.91 -31.34 -8.35
CA GLU A 196 -7.76 -30.97 -9.75
C GLU A 196 -6.29 -30.89 -10.16
N PHE A 197 -5.98 -31.46 -11.34
CA PHE A 197 -4.63 -31.45 -11.91
C PHE A 197 -4.24 -30.04 -12.37
N SER A 198 -3.18 -29.47 -11.81
CA SER A 198 -2.68 -28.12 -12.15
C SER A 198 -1.41 -28.09 -13.01
N GLY A 199 -1.03 -29.22 -13.64
CA GLY A 199 0.15 -29.30 -14.51
C GLY A 199 -0.15 -28.83 -15.94
N SER A 200 0.81 -28.15 -16.58
CA SER A 200 0.68 -27.58 -17.92
C SER A 200 1.13 -28.48 -19.07
N ASP A 201 1.65 -29.68 -18.79
CA ASP A 201 2.13 -30.63 -19.79
C ASP A 201 1.13 -31.76 -20.06
N GLU A 202 0.91 -32.01 -21.37
CA GLU A 202 -0.03 -33.05 -21.84
C GLU A 202 0.39 -34.48 -21.46
N GLU A 203 1.71 -34.73 -21.34
CA GLU A 203 2.26 -36.04 -20.92
C GLU A 203 2.02 -36.29 -19.40
N GLU A 204 2.19 -35.30 -18.55
CA GLU A 204 1.91 -35.40 -17.12
C GLU A 204 0.42 -35.59 -16.84
N ARG A 205 -0.45 -34.96 -17.63
CA ARG A 205 -1.90 -35.13 -17.57
C ARG A 205 -2.33 -36.56 -17.90
N ALA A 206 -1.72 -37.14 -18.92
CA ALA A 206 -2.01 -38.53 -19.35
C ALA A 206 -1.54 -39.55 -18.29
N GLU A 207 -0.43 -39.27 -17.61
CA GLU A 207 0.06 -40.16 -16.54
C GLU A 207 -0.79 -40.06 -15.28
N TRP A 208 -1.23 -38.84 -14.92
CA TRP A 208 -2.16 -38.63 -13.79
C TRP A 208 -3.50 -39.35 -14.02
N GLU A 209 -4.10 -39.27 -15.22
CA GLU A 209 -5.33 -39.98 -15.57
C GLU A 209 -5.17 -41.51 -15.51
N ARG A 210 -3.99 -42.03 -15.90
CA ARG A 210 -3.70 -43.49 -15.80
C ARG A 210 -3.60 -43.92 -14.34
N ARG A 211 -3.01 -43.11 -13.46
CA ARG A 211 -2.93 -43.43 -12.03
C ARG A 211 -4.30 -43.40 -11.36
N ARG A 212 -5.16 -42.45 -11.71
CA ARG A 212 -6.52 -42.32 -11.19
C ARG A 212 -7.40 -43.50 -11.61
N LYS A 213 -7.33 -43.93 -12.86
CA LYS A 213 -8.06 -45.11 -13.37
C LYS A 213 -7.61 -46.44 -12.73
N ASN A 214 -6.38 -46.52 -12.26
CA ASN A 214 -5.84 -47.72 -11.63
C ASN A 214 -6.18 -47.82 -10.13
N LYS A 215 -6.48 -46.70 -9.47
CA LYS A 215 -6.92 -46.66 -8.06
C LYS A 215 -8.38 -47.09 -7.87
N GLY A 216 -9.24 -46.94 -8.88
CA GLY A 216 -10.65 -47.29 -8.84
C GLY A 216 -10.95 -48.78 -9.14
N LYS A 217 -9.96 -49.68 -9.19
CA LYS A 217 -10.10 -51.12 -9.49
C LYS A 217 -9.56 -52.04 -8.39
N ARG A 218 -9.48 -51.55 -7.15
CA ARG A 218 -9.18 -52.42 -6.00
C ARG A 218 -10.28 -52.35 -4.98
#